data_84a8f3ad0bea816bc53a0d884e6c86c5
#
_entry.id   84a8f3ad0bea816bc53a0d884e6c86c5
#
_cell.length_a   1.000
_cell.length_b   1.000
_cell.length_c   1.000
_cell.angle_alpha   90.00
_cell.angle_beta   90.00
_cell.angle_gamma   90.00
#
_symmetry.space_group_name_H-M   'P 1'
#
loop_
_entity.id
_entity.type
_entity.pdbx_description
1 polymer ?
#
loop_
_entity_poly.entity_id
_entity_poly.type
_entity_poly.pdbx_seq_one_letter_code
_entity_poly.pdbx_strand_id
1 'polypeptide(L)'
;MKYRNINKLLLTIYICAGSTFAVYAQTSTEAVLRQIETNNPQLKAAAAEVEAEKLANRADALLENPEFEFNYLWGADGIGNRRDFRVTQAFDAATLTGMKSRQVAGQNELSALQYKAERLNVLLEAKQACIDLIYYNALKSELDTHLSQAQTLVSSFEKRLKAGGANVLDLNKAKVHLTSVRGQISQVEVERQTLLAKLKSLNGGNDIALEDSAYGLSDNLPSDFDSWYESASQKNPVLQYVRQEVTVGKKQLSIDKTAWVPELTVGYMSEITTSDKFRGVTVGVNIPLWSNANKVKQSRAKIAAAESRKAAAEQQFYFDLLVQYNRAASLKENSELMRASLSETDSRDYLLTAQSRGEISMIEYLVETDQYYEALEQTLSAERDYHQALAQLNAVEL
;
A
#
# COMPACT_ATOMS: atom_id res chain seq x y z
N MET A 1 33.63 7.59 -67.19
CA MET A 1 33.59 9.01 -67.58
C MET A 1 32.47 9.69 -66.78
N LYS A 2 32.90 10.54 -65.86
CA LYS A 2 32.44 11.90 -65.56
C LYS A 2 30.99 12.11 -65.09
N TYR A 3 30.86 12.41 -63.80
CA TYR A 3 30.33 13.68 -63.22
C TYR A 3 28.81 13.87 -63.30
N ARG A 4 28.03 14.32 -62.29
CA ARG A 4 28.34 15.39 -61.28
C ARG A 4 27.17 15.50 -60.31
N ASN A 5 27.45 15.75 -59.07
CA ASN A 5 26.60 16.20 -57.96
C ASN A 5 25.62 17.30 -58.35
N ILE A 6 24.40 17.26 -57.84
CA ILE A 6 23.64 18.46 -57.49
C ILE A 6 22.87 18.15 -56.18
N ASN A 7 23.30 18.85 -55.15
CA ASN A 7 22.58 19.00 -53.88
C ASN A 7 21.18 19.56 -54.11
N LYS A 8 20.18 18.89 -53.59
CA LYS A 8 18.92 19.56 -53.28
C LYS A 8 18.68 19.49 -51.79
N LEU A 9 18.94 20.64 -51.19
CA LEU A 9 18.59 21.06 -49.84
C LEU A 9 17.06 21.03 -49.74
N LEU A 10 16.49 19.96 -49.14
CA LEU A 10 15.11 19.93 -48.78
C LEU A 10 15.00 20.39 -47.31
N LEU A 11 14.59 21.64 -47.17
CA LEU A 11 14.22 22.31 -45.94
C LEU A 11 12.99 21.57 -45.40
N THR A 12 13.18 20.64 -44.49
CA THR A 12 12.08 19.98 -43.75
C THR A 12 11.64 20.93 -42.66
N ILE A 13 10.55 21.63 -42.91
CA ILE A 13 9.82 22.39 -41.88
C ILE A 13 9.26 21.38 -40.90
N TYR A 14 9.87 21.28 -39.72
CA TYR A 14 9.34 20.58 -38.57
C TYR A 14 8.15 21.39 -38.05
N ILE A 15 6.94 21.03 -38.48
CA ILE A 15 5.71 21.46 -37.81
C ILE A 15 5.72 20.74 -36.45
N CYS A 16 6.19 21.41 -35.41
CA CYS A 16 5.88 21.05 -34.04
C CYS A 16 4.35 21.19 -33.84
N ALA A 17 3.64 20.12 -34.15
CA ALA A 17 2.31 19.93 -33.59
C ALA A 17 2.47 19.85 -32.07
N GLY A 18 2.27 20.98 -31.42
CA GLY A 18 2.14 21.08 -29.97
C GLY A 18 0.95 20.23 -29.54
N SER A 19 1.18 18.96 -29.29
CA SER A 19 0.32 18.18 -28.42
C SER A 19 0.41 18.87 -27.05
N THR A 20 -0.53 19.72 -26.75
CA THR A 20 -0.84 20.15 -25.37
C THR A 20 -1.24 18.87 -24.64
N PHE A 21 -0.25 18.15 -24.11
CA PHE A 21 -0.51 17.28 -22.99
C PHE A 21 -1.10 18.20 -21.92
N ALA A 22 -2.40 18.05 -21.67
CA ALA A 22 -2.99 18.51 -20.43
C ALA A 22 -2.23 17.76 -19.33
N VAL A 23 -1.17 18.38 -18.82
CA VAL A 23 -0.57 18.01 -17.55
C VAL A 23 -1.67 18.30 -16.55
N TYR A 24 -2.49 17.29 -16.23
CA TYR A 24 -3.26 17.33 -15.01
C TYR A 24 -2.23 17.63 -13.93
N ALA A 25 -2.38 18.78 -13.28
CA ALA A 25 -1.52 19.14 -12.16
C ALA A 25 -1.68 18.02 -11.15
N GLN A 26 -0.67 17.15 -11.09
CA GLN A 26 -0.62 16.07 -10.11
C GLN A 26 -0.63 16.74 -8.75
N THR A 27 -1.55 16.33 -7.88
CA THR A 27 -1.53 16.80 -6.50
C THR A 27 -0.18 16.42 -5.91
N SER A 28 0.40 17.27 -5.07
CA SER A 28 1.71 16.98 -4.48
C SER A 28 1.67 15.69 -3.66
N THR A 29 0.51 15.35 -3.09
CA THR A 29 0.26 14.06 -2.40
C THR A 29 0.47 12.86 -3.33
N GLU A 30 -0.04 12.86 -4.58
CA GLU A 30 0.21 11.77 -5.52
C GLU A 30 1.69 11.61 -5.87
N ALA A 31 2.41 12.72 -5.99
CA ALA A 31 3.85 12.70 -6.22
C ALA A 31 4.60 12.06 -5.03
N VAL A 32 4.19 12.36 -3.80
CA VAL A 32 4.73 11.73 -2.57
C VAL A 32 4.45 10.23 -2.56
N LEU A 33 3.22 9.80 -2.86
CA LEU A 33 2.87 8.38 -2.90
C LEU A 33 3.71 7.60 -3.91
N ARG A 34 3.96 8.14 -5.11
CA ARG A 34 4.84 7.53 -6.12
C ARG A 34 6.28 7.42 -5.67
N GLN A 35 6.80 8.43 -4.98
CA GLN A 35 8.15 8.38 -4.42
C GLN A 35 8.26 7.27 -3.37
N ILE A 36 7.28 7.17 -2.47
CA ILE A 36 7.23 6.14 -1.43
C ILE A 36 7.10 4.76 -2.07
N GLU A 37 6.23 4.57 -3.05
CA GLU A 37 6.09 3.30 -3.77
C GLU A 37 7.42 2.81 -4.35
N THR A 38 8.20 3.73 -4.90
CA THR A 38 9.50 3.40 -5.51
C THR A 38 10.60 3.14 -4.48
N ASN A 39 10.60 3.88 -3.37
CA ASN A 39 11.72 3.93 -2.43
C ASN A 39 11.52 3.07 -1.18
N ASN A 40 10.29 2.74 -0.85
CA ASN A 40 9.94 2.07 0.40
C ASN A 40 10.69 0.73 0.57
N PRO A 41 11.43 0.53 1.68
CA PRO A 41 12.23 -0.67 1.90
C PRO A 41 11.39 -1.93 2.08
N GLN A 42 10.20 -1.81 2.71
CA GLN A 42 9.29 -2.91 2.95
C GLN A 42 8.72 -3.43 1.63
N LEU A 43 8.31 -2.54 0.71
CA LEU A 43 7.84 -2.93 -0.62
C LEU A 43 8.95 -3.58 -1.46
N LYS A 44 10.19 -3.11 -1.34
CA LYS A 44 11.34 -3.75 -2.00
C LYS A 44 11.60 -5.15 -1.45
N ALA A 45 11.50 -5.33 -0.13
CA ALA A 45 11.65 -6.64 0.49
C ALA A 45 10.53 -7.59 0.07
N ALA A 46 9.27 -7.14 0.11
CA ALA A 46 8.11 -7.93 -0.31
C ALA A 46 8.18 -8.31 -1.81
N ALA A 47 8.67 -7.41 -2.68
CA ALA A 47 8.88 -7.74 -4.08
C ALA A 47 9.96 -8.83 -4.28
N ALA A 48 11.05 -8.77 -3.51
CA ALA A 48 12.10 -9.79 -3.54
C ALA A 48 11.58 -11.15 -3.02
N GLU A 49 10.71 -11.14 -1.99
CA GLU A 49 10.07 -12.34 -1.47
C GLU A 49 9.16 -13.00 -2.51
N VAL A 50 8.36 -12.22 -3.22
CA VAL A 50 7.55 -12.74 -4.35
C VAL A 50 8.42 -13.45 -5.40
N GLU A 51 9.57 -12.89 -5.75
CA GLU A 51 10.48 -13.55 -6.71
C GLU A 51 11.10 -14.83 -6.13
N ALA A 52 11.44 -14.84 -4.84
CA ALA A 52 11.93 -16.04 -4.17
C ALA A 52 10.85 -17.15 -4.14
N GLU A 53 9.61 -16.80 -3.81
CA GLU A 53 8.48 -17.75 -3.82
C GLU A 53 8.18 -18.28 -5.23
N LYS A 54 8.24 -17.45 -6.27
CA LYS A 54 8.07 -17.90 -7.66
C LYS A 54 9.13 -18.93 -8.06
N LEU A 55 10.38 -18.76 -7.60
CA LEU A 55 11.45 -19.72 -7.84
C LEU A 55 11.22 -21.02 -7.07
N ALA A 56 10.79 -20.94 -5.80
CA ALA A 56 10.43 -22.10 -4.99
C ALA A 56 9.26 -22.88 -5.60
N ASN A 57 8.17 -22.19 -5.95
CA ASN A 57 7.01 -22.80 -6.60
C ASN A 57 7.39 -23.50 -7.92
N ARG A 58 8.33 -22.92 -8.69
CA ARG A 58 8.83 -23.53 -9.92
C ARG A 58 9.65 -24.78 -9.63
N ALA A 59 10.49 -24.77 -8.59
CA ALA A 59 11.27 -25.94 -8.20
C ALA A 59 10.38 -27.12 -7.82
N ASP A 60 9.27 -26.87 -7.09
CA ASP A 60 8.30 -27.90 -6.68
C ASP A 60 7.54 -28.54 -7.86
N ALA A 61 7.54 -27.90 -9.02
CA ALA A 61 6.89 -28.42 -10.23
C ALA A 61 7.82 -29.20 -11.16
N LEU A 62 9.10 -29.27 -10.83
CA LEU A 62 10.07 -30.04 -11.61
C LEU A 62 9.89 -31.55 -11.39
N LEU A 63 10.41 -32.36 -12.32
CA LEU A 63 10.57 -33.79 -12.14
C LEU A 63 11.55 -34.04 -10.99
N GLU A 64 11.33 -35.13 -10.29
CA GLU A 64 12.32 -35.64 -9.32
C GLU A 64 13.67 -35.87 -10.01
N ASN A 65 14.76 -35.74 -9.26
CA ASN A 65 16.09 -35.96 -9.81
C ASN A 65 16.27 -37.39 -10.22
N PRO A 66 17.07 -37.67 -11.28
CA PRO A 66 17.49 -39.04 -11.59
C PRO A 66 18.23 -39.66 -10.40
N GLU A 67 17.87 -40.87 -10.06
CA GLU A 67 18.55 -41.63 -9.03
C GLU A 67 19.71 -42.42 -9.66
N PHE A 68 20.87 -42.33 -9.03
CA PHE A 68 22.07 -43.04 -9.43
C PHE A 68 22.47 -44.01 -8.33
N GLU A 69 22.53 -45.29 -8.65
CA GLU A 69 22.88 -46.37 -7.73
C GLU A 69 24.12 -47.10 -8.24
N PHE A 70 25.09 -47.29 -7.36
CA PHE A 70 26.28 -48.12 -7.63
C PHE A 70 26.49 -49.08 -6.48
N ASN A 71 26.48 -50.38 -6.78
CA ASN A 71 26.73 -51.43 -5.82
C ASN A 71 28.00 -52.18 -6.18
N TYR A 72 28.86 -52.40 -5.19
CA TYR A 72 30.01 -53.28 -5.28
C TYR A 72 29.87 -54.39 -4.25
N LEU A 73 29.76 -55.63 -4.72
CA LEU A 73 29.54 -56.78 -3.88
C LEU A 73 30.80 -57.68 -3.92
N TRP A 74 31.33 -57.97 -2.76
CA TRP A 74 32.44 -58.92 -2.61
C TRP A 74 31.87 -60.34 -2.54
N GLY A 75 32.26 -61.16 -3.48
CA GLY A 75 31.88 -62.55 -3.47
C GLY A 75 32.75 -63.38 -2.54
N ALA A 76 32.24 -64.55 -2.09
CA ALA A 76 33.03 -65.58 -1.38
C ALA A 76 34.06 -66.23 -2.30
N ASP A 77 34.99 -66.98 -1.73
CA ASP A 77 36.07 -67.66 -2.47
C ASP A 77 35.54 -68.46 -3.68
N GLY A 78 36.05 -68.12 -4.87
CA GLY A 78 35.68 -68.75 -6.14
C GLY A 78 34.49 -68.16 -6.89
N ILE A 79 33.70 -67.24 -6.29
CA ILE A 79 32.55 -66.63 -6.97
C ILE A 79 32.92 -65.27 -7.69
N GLY A 80 33.94 -64.58 -7.16
CA GLY A 80 34.39 -63.31 -7.68
C GLY A 80 33.46 -62.10 -7.28
N ASN A 81 33.88 -60.92 -7.67
CA ASN A 81 33.15 -59.66 -7.31
C ASN A 81 32.10 -59.31 -8.36
N ARG A 82 31.03 -58.61 -7.90
CA ARG A 82 29.94 -58.06 -8.75
C ARG A 82 29.87 -56.57 -8.61
N ARG A 83 29.64 -55.87 -9.71
CA ARG A 83 29.43 -54.43 -9.79
C ARG A 83 28.11 -54.15 -10.51
N ASP A 84 27.22 -53.45 -9.84
CA ASP A 84 25.94 -53.03 -10.42
C ASP A 84 25.93 -51.52 -10.55
N PHE A 85 25.45 -51.07 -11.67
CA PHE A 85 25.25 -49.68 -11.98
C PHE A 85 23.80 -49.47 -12.47
N ARG A 86 23.07 -48.54 -11.86
CA ARG A 86 21.70 -48.23 -12.24
C ARG A 86 21.51 -46.75 -12.27
N VAL A 87 20.81 -46.25 -13.30
CA VAL A 87 20.28 -44.85 -13.39
C VAL A 87 18.81 -44.98 -13.65
N THR A 88 17.99 -44.34 -12.81
CA THR A 88 16.53 -44.38 -12.93
C THR A 88 15.93 -42.95 -12.85
N GLN A 89 14.86 -42.74 -13.60
CA GLN A 89 14.05 -41.51 -13.57
C GLN A 89 12.60 -41.89 -13.28
N ALA A 90 12.05 -41.27 -12.23
CA ALA A 90 10.64 -41.38 -11.88
C ALA A 90 9.80 -40.34 -12.61
N PHE A 91 8.57 -40.71 -12.97
CA PHE A 91 7.59 -39.86 -13.67
C PHE A 91 6.25 -39.98 -12.97
N ASP A 92 5.82 -38.90 -12.33
CA ASP A 92 4.50 -38.81 -11.71
C ASP A 92 3.45 -38.22 -12.70
N ALA A 93 2.20 -38.66 -12.57
CA ALA A 93 1.11 -38.25 -13.47
C ALA A 93 0.80 -36.77 -13.42
N ALA A 94 0.95 -36.13 -12.25
CA ALA A 94 0.64 -34.71 -12.08
C ALA A 94 1.64 -33.83 -12.85
N THR A 95 2.93 -34.19 -12.82
CA THR A 95 3.97 -33.48 -13.59
C THR A 95 3.80 -33.71 -15.08
N LEU A 96 3.64 -34.98 -15.52
CA LEU A 96 3.46 -35.32 -16.94
C LEU A 96 2.24 -34.67 -17.59
N THR A 97 1.15 -34.48 -16.83
CA THR A 97 -0.06 -33.83 -17.33
C THR A 97 -0.05 -32.30 -17.19
N GLY A 98 1.02 -31.73 -16.67
CA GLY A 98 1.18 -30.29 -16.44
C GLY A 98 0.28 -29.74 -15.32
N MET A 99 -0.26 -30.59 -14.44
CA MET A 99 -1.10 -30.14 -13.32
C MET A 99 -0.30 -29.34 -12.30
N LYS A 100 0.93 -29.78 -11.97
CA LYS A 100 1.84 -29.05 -11.07
C LYS A 100 2.18 -27.65 -11.64
N SER A 101 2.47 -27.55 -12.95
CA SER A 101 2.75 -26.27 -13.60
C SER A 101 1.56 -25.30 -13.53
N ARG A 102 0.33 -25.80 -13.71
CA ARG A 102 -0.90 -24.96 -13.57
C ARG A 102 -1.13 -24.52 -12.11
N GLN A 103 -0.71 -25.33 -11.14
CA GLN A 103 -0.77 -24.97 -9.72
C GLN A 103 0.24 -23.87 -9.39
N VAL A 104 1.49 -24.00 -9.90
CA VAL A 104 2.53 -22.96 -9.74
C VAL A 104 2.03 -21.60 -10.20
N ALA A 105 1.37 -21.52 -11.36
CA ALA A 105 0.78 -20.27 -11.82
C ALA A 105 -0.22 -19.68 -10.81
N GLY A 106 -1.04 -20.53 -10.18
CA GLY A 106 -1.99 -20.10 -9.16
C GLY A 106 -1.33 -19.66 -7.84
N GLN A 107 -0.26 -20.32 -7.43
CA GLN A 107 0.53 -19.95 -6.25
C GLN A 107 1.27 -18.64 -6.47
N ASN A 108 1.89 -18.45 -7.64
CA ASN A 108 2.55 -17.19 -8.00
C ASN A 108 1.58 -16.00 -8.01
N GLU A 109 0.32 -16.24 -8.38
CA GLU A 109 -0.73 -15.23 -8.31
C GLU A 109 -1.10 -14.89 -6.86
N LEU A 110 -1.13 -15.89 -5.95
CA LEU A 110 -1.33 -15.64 -4.50
C LEU A 110 -0.23 -14.74 -3.95
N SER A 111 1.04 -15.05 -4.22
CA SER A 111 2.18 -14.23 -3.77
C SER A 111 2.11 -12.80 -4.35
N ALA A 112 1.71 -12.65 -5.61
CA ALA A 112 1.52 -11.34 -6.22
C ALA A 112 0.36 -10.55 -5.59
N LEU A 113 -0.72 -11.22 -5.20
CA LEU A 113 -1.86 -10.58 -4.52
C LEU A 113 -1.51 -10.17 -3.08
N GLN A 114 -0.70 -10.94 -2.40
CA GLN A 114 -0.17 -10.59 -1.08
C GLN A 114 0.69 -9.33 -1.15
N TYR A 115 1.60 -9.23 -2.12
CA TYR A 115 2.36 -8.01 -2.39
C TYR A 115 1.46 -6.80 -2.65
N LYS A 116 0.40 -6.98 -3.47
CA LYS A 116 -0.56 -5.89 -3.75
C LYS A 116 -1.30 -5.42 -2.49
N ALA A 117 -1.64 -6.35 -1.58
CA ALA A 117 -2.27 -5.99 -0.31
C ALA A 117 -1.31 -5.20 0.59
N GLU A 118 -0.04 -5.59 0.65
CA GLU A 118 0.99 -4.87 1.41
C GLU A 118 1.26 -3.48 0.81
N ARG A 119 1.36 -3.38 -0.52
CA ARG A 119 1.49 -2.12 -1.24
C ARG A 119 0.35 -1.16 -0.90
N LEU A 120 -0.89 -1.65 -0.94
CA LEU A 120 -2.08 -0.87 -0.58
C LEU A 120 -1.97 -0.32 0.85
N ASN A 121 -1.58 -1.13 1.81
CA ASN A 121 -1.43 -0.72 3.20
C ASN A 121 -0.37 0.38 3.37
N VAL A 122 0.80 0.22 2.75
CA VAL A 122 1.89 1.23 2.80
C VAL A 122 1.46 2.54 2.17
N LEU A 123 0.78 2.49 1.01
CA LEU A 123 0.31 3.70 0.33
C LEU A 123 -0.84 4.38 1.08
N LEU A 124 -1.74 3.62 1.69
CA LEU A 124 -2.79 4.17 2.55
C LEU A 124 -2.19 4.87 3.77
N GLU A 125 -1.22 4.25 4.45
CA GLU A 125 -0.52 4.87 5.58
C GLU A 125 0.18 6.17 5.18
N ALA A 126 0.83 6.18 4.01
CA ALA A 126 1.46 7.37 3.46
C ALA A 126 0.43 8.46 3.13
N LYS A 127 -0.70 8.10 2.49
CA LYS A 127 -1.79 9.04 2.16
C LYS A 127 -2.38 9.66 3.43
N GLN A 128 -2.60 8.88 4.46
CA GLN A 128 -3.09 9.37 5.75
C GLN A 128 -2.09 10.34 6.40
N ALA A 129 -0.80 10.04 6.38
CA ALA A 129 0.23 10.94 6.90
C ALA A 129 0.31 12.26 6.09
N CYS A 130 0.09 12.21 4.77
CA CYS A 130 -0.01 13.42 3.94
C CYS A 130 -1.24 14.27 4.31
N ILE A 131 -2.39 13.64 4.54
CA ILE A 131 -3.62 14.34 4.96
C ILE A 131 -3.41 15.06 6.30
N ASP A 132 -2.80 14.39 7.28
CA ASP A 132 -2.48 15.00 8.57
C ASP A 132 -1.46 16.14 8.42
N LEU A 133 -0.47 16.00 7.55
CA LEU A 133 0.52 17.04 7.32
C LEU A 133 -0.11 18.30 6.68
N ILE A 134 -1.04 18.13 5.73
CA ILE A 134 -1.80 19.22 5.12
C ILE A 134 -2.62 19.99 6.18
N TYR A 135 -3.28 19.25 7.09
CA TYR A 135 -3.98 19.85 8.23
C TYR A 135 -3.05 20.72 9.08
N TYR A 136 -1.90 20.18 9.48
CA TYR A 136 -0.96 20.94 10.32
C TYR A 136 -0.29 22.10 9.57
N ASN A 137 -0.11 22.00 8.25
CA ASN A 137 0.34 23.12 7.43
C ASN A 137 -0.70 24.25 7.39
N ALA A 138 -1.98 23.91 7.21
CA ALA A 138 -3.09 24.87 7.25
C ALA A 138 -3.16 25.54 8.62
N LEU A 139 -3.18 24.76 9.69
CA LEU A 139 -3.24 25.26 11.07
C LEU A 139 -2.05 26.17 11.39
N LYS A 140 -0.84 25.78 10.95
CA LYS A 140 0.35 26.62 11.13
C LYS A 140 0.22 27.97 10.43
N SER A 141 -0.27 27.99 9.20
CA SER A 141 -0.47 29.23 8.43
C SER A 141 -1.42 30.19 9.13
N GLU A 142 -2.51 29.68 9.69
CA GLU A 142 -3.47 30.48 10.47
C GLU A 142 -2.88 30.96 11.81
N LEU A 143 -2.14 30.10 12.50
CA LEU A 143 -1.46 30.49 13.75
C LEU A 143 -0.33 31.50 13.52
N ASP A 144 0.37 31.48 12.39
CA ASP A 144 1.36 32.49 12.02
C ASP A 144 0.67 33.88 11.81
N THR A 145 -0.53 33.89 11.25
CA THR A 145 -1.36 35.08 11.16
C THR A 145 -1.78 35.59 12.54
N HIS A 146 -2.25 34.66 13.40
CA HIS A 146 -2.60 34.98 14.80
C HIS A 146 -1.41 35.53 15.57
N LEU A 147 -0.21 34.96 15.41
CA LEU A 147 1.02 35.45 16.01
C LEU A 147 1.31 36.90 15.62
N SER A 148 1.18 37.23 14.35
CA SER A 148 1.37 38.60 13.85
C SER A 148 0.39 39.56 14.47
N GLN A 149 -0.90 39.20 14.61
CA GLN A 149 -1.93 39.99 15.28
C GLN A 149 -1.61 40.16 16.77
N ALA A 150 -1.23 39.10 17.48
CA ALA A 150 -0.85 39.15 18.89
C ALA A 150 0.39 40.04 19.15
N GLN A 151 1.40 39.99 18.26
CA GLN A 151 2.56 40.87 18.32
C GLN A 151 2.18 42.35 18.14
N THR A 152 1.30 42.63 17.15
CA THR A 152 0.78 43.98 16.91
C THR A 152 0.01 44.52 18.13
N LEU A 153 -0.79 43.66 18.75
CA LEU A 153 -1.54 43.98 19.95
C LEU A 153 -0.62 44.38 21.11
N VAL A 154 0.41 43.55 21.42
CA VAL A 154 1.38 43.87 22.47
C VAL A 154 2.09 45.19 22.20
N SER A 155 2.55 45.42 20.96
CA SER A 155 3.19 46.70 20.56
C SER A 155 2.30 47.89 20.72
N SER A 156 1.00 47.77 20.39
CA SER A 156 -0.01 48.83 20.60
C SER A 156 -0.16 49.15 22.07
N PHE A 157 -0.32 48.14 22.94
CA PHE A 157 -0.47 48.36 24.39
C PHE A 157 0.80 48.92 25.03
N GLU A 158 2.00 48.57 24.60
CA GLU A 158 3.24 49.17 25.07
C GLU A 158 3.34 50.67 24.74
N LYS A 159 2.92 51.08 23.51
CA LYS A 159 2.86 52.48 23.10
C LYS A 159 1.82 53.23 23.92
N ARG A 160 0.60 52.70 24.09
CA ARG A 160 -0.49 53.31 24.86
C ARG A 160 -0.13 53.43 26.35
N LEU A 161 0.52 52.46 26.94
CA LEU A 161 0.96 52.51 28.33
C LEU A 161 1.99 53.64 28.55
N LYS A 162 2.98 53.79 27.65
CA LYS A 162 3.95 54.88 27.67
C LYS A 162 3.28 56.26 27.57
N ALA A 163 2.18 56.35 26.83
CA ALA A 163 1.41 57.56 26.68
C ALA A 163 0.36 57.80 27.78
N GLY A 164 0.29 56.93 28.78
CA GLY A 164 -0.67 57.01 29.92
C GLY A 164 -2.09 56.59 29.54
N GLY A 165 -2.30 55.99 28.36
CA GLY A 165 -3.63 55.62 27.80
C GLY A 165 -3.99 54.14 27.91
N ALA A 166 -3.19 53.32 28.66
CA ALA A 166 -3.47 51.89 28.89
C ALA A 166 -3.09 51.48 30.30
N ASN A 167 -3.66 50.35 30.75
CA ASN A 167 -3.40 49.75 32.04
C ASN A 167 -2.28 48.66 31.89
N VAL A 168 -1.40 48.53 32.90
CA VAL A 168 -0.37 47.47 32.96
C VAL A 168 -0.99 46.08 32.90
N LEU A 169 -2.18 45.87 33.47
CA LEU A 169 -2.85 44.56 33.46
C LEU A 169 -3.25 44.16 32.03
N ASP A 170 -3.68 45.12 31.18
CA ASP A 170 -4.03 44.83 29.80
C ASP A 170 -2.80 44.48 28.95
N LEU A 171 -1.65 45.16 29.19
CA LEU A 171 -0.38 44.77 28.57
C LEU A 171 0.05 43.36 29.01
N ASN A 172 -0.09 43.03 30.28
CA ASN A 172 0.24 41.69 30.75
C ASN A 172 -0.65 40.62 30.12
N LYS A 173 -1.95 40.83 29.95
CA LYS A 173 -2.86 39.94 29.26
C LYS A 173 -2.42 39.75 27.80
N ALA A 174 -2.10 40.82 27.09
CA ALA A 174 -1.59 40.76 25.73
C ALA A 174 -0.31 39.92 25.64
N LYS A 175 0.62 40.06 26.59
CA LYS A 175 1.85 39.27 26.63
C LYS A 175 1.60 37.78 26.94
N VAL A 176 0.68 37.46 27.83
CA VAL A 176 0.27 36.09 28.13
C VAL A 176 -0.37 35.45 26.89
N HIS A 177 -1.27 36.14 26.23
CA HIS A 177 -1.89 35.67 24.97
C HIS A 177 -0.84 35.41 23.87
N LEU A 178 0.10 36.35 23.65
CA LEU A 178 1.23 36.13 22.72
C LEU A 178 2.05 34.88 23.07
N THR A 179 2.27 34.64 24.37
CA THR A 179 3.01 33.44 24.81
C THR A 179 2.22 32.16 24.55
N SER A 180 0.87 32.19 24.72
CA SER A 180 -0.02 31.07 24.41
C SER A 180 0.03 30.72 22.92
N VAL A 181 -0.10 31.72 22.03
CA VAL A 181 -0.04 31.51 20.57
C VAL A 181 1.31 30.92 20.14
N ARG A 182 2.42 31.39 20.72
CA ARG A 182 3.74 30.79 20.47
C ARG A 182 3.83 29.33 20.92
N GLY A 183 3.19 29.00 22.04
CA GLY A 183 3.09 27.63 22.55
C GLY A 183 2.34 26.72 21.57
N GLN A 184 1.20 27.19 21.04
CA GLN A 184 0.42 26.46 20.02
C GLN A 184 1.24 26.21 18.73
N ILE A 185 1.93 27.24 18.22
CA ILE A 185 2.80 27.08 17.05
C ILE A 185 3.91 26.03 17.30
N SER A 186 4.51 26.05 18.50
CA SER A 186 5.54 25.08 18.84
C SER A 186 4.98 23.64 18.85
N GLN A 187 3.77 23.42 19.35
CA GLN A 187 3.11 22.10 19.33
C GLN A 187 2.82 21.65 17.88
N VAL A 188 2.26 22.52 17.07
CA VAL A 188 2.00 22.25 15.65
C VAL A 188 3.27 21.89 14.89
N GLU A 189 4.38 22.59 15.17
CA GLU A 189 5.66 22.29 14.51
C GLU A 189 6.23 20.92 14.93
N VAL A 190 6.04 20.50 16.18
CA VAL A 190 6.42 19.14 16.63
C VAL A 190 5.65 18.07 15.86
N GLU A 191 4.33 18.25 15.68
CA GLU A 191 3.52 17.28 14.93
C GLU A 191 3.91 17.26 13.45
N ARG A 192 4.17 18.43 12.84
CA ARG A 192 4.66 18.53 11.46
C ARG A 192 5.97 17.77 11.27
N GLN A 193 6.94 17.98 12.17
CA GLN A 193 8.23 17.28 12.11
C GLN A 193 8.08 15.78 12.31
N THR A 194 7.17 15.36 13.16
CA THR A 194 6.85 13.93 13.38
C THR A 194 6.31 13.29 12.10
N LEU A 195 5.37 13.95 11.43
CA LEU A 195 4.80 13.47 10.16
C LEU A 195 5.82 13.46 9.02
N LEU A 196 6.66 14.49 8.91
CA LEU A 196 7.75 14.52 7.93
C LEU A 196 8.76 13.39 8.19
N ALA A 197 9.10 13.11 9.44
CA ALA A 197 9.96 11.98 9.80
C ALA A 197 9.31 10.63 9.45
N LYS A 198 8.01 10.48 9.67
CA LYS A 198 7.23 9.30 9.26
C LYS A 198 7.26 9.11 7.75
N LEU A 199 6.95 10.15 6.98
CA LEU A 199 6.99 10.11 5.52
C LEU A 199 8.40 9.84 4.99
N LYS A 200 9.43 10.43 5.60
CA LYS A 200 10.84 10.15 5.29
C LYS A 200 11.19 8.67 5.53
N SER A 201 10.73 8.09 6.63
CA SER A 201 10.91 6.66 6.92
C SER A 201 10.25 5.79 5.86
N LEU A 202 9.00 6.09 5.49
CA LEU A 202 8.29 5.38 4.43
C LEU A 202 8.97 5.54 3.05
N ASN A 203 9.65 6.66 2.81
CA ASN A 203 10.39 6.95 1.56
C ASN A 203 11.85 6.43 1.58
N GLY A 204 12.15 5.45 2.43
CA GLY A 204 13.48 4.85 2.49
C GLY A 204 14.59 5.80 2.97
N GLY A 205 14.25 6.78 3.80
CA GLY A 205 15.18 7.77 4.34
C GLY A 205 15.37 9.03 3.49
N ASN A 206 14.71 9.12 2.33
CA ASN A 206 14.77 10.32 1.49
C ASN A 206 13.77 11.38 1.97
N ASP A 207 14.18 12.64 1.94
CA ASP A 207 13.32 13.76 2.35
C ASP A 207 12.12 13.91 1.41
N ILE A 208 10.99 14.33 1.99
CA ILE A 208 9.75 14.64 1.28
C ILE A 208 9.40 16.09 1.56
N ALA A 209 9.08 16.83 0.51
CA ALA A 209 8.51 18.17 0.59
C ALA A 209 7.02 18.10 0.28
N LEU A 210 6.19 18.46 1.26
CA LEU A 210 4.74 18.60 1.13
C LEU A 210 4.34 19.86 1.91
N GLU A 211 4.17 20.96 1.19
CA GLU A 211 3.86 22.29 1.77
C GLU A 211 2.39 22.69 1.56
N ASP A 212 1.60 21.81 0.93
CA ASP A 212 0.17 22.09 0.70
C ASP A 212 -0.55 22.30 2.03
N SER A 213 -1.39 23.32 2.05
CA SER A 213 -2.28 23.67 3.18
C SER A 213 -3.77 23.54 2.83
N ALA A 214 -4.09 22.93 1.69
CA ALA A 214 -5.44 22.66 1.24
C ALA A 214 -5.51 21.29 0.56
N TYR A 215 -6.63 20.60 0.74
CA TYR A 215 -6.86 19.31 0.11
C TYR A 215 -7.22 19.47 -1.37
N GLY A 216 -6.71 18.55 -2.21
CA GLY A 216 -7.05 18.53 -3.63
C GLY A 216 -8.51 18.12 -3.88
N LEU A 217 -9.06 18.58 -5.01
CA LEU A 217 -10.46 18.33 -5.40
C LEU A 217 -10.69 16.91 -5.99
N SER A 218 -9.68 16.05 -6.05
CA SER A 218 -9.74 14.80 -6.82
C SER A 218 -10.53 13.67 -6.15
N ASP A 219 -10.68 13.71 -4.84
CA ASP A 219 -11.33 12.61 -4.10
C ASP A 219 -12.77 12.99 -3.76
N ASN A 220 -13.74 12.37 -4.42
CA ASN A 220 -15.16 12.56 -4.15
C ASN A 220 -15.77 11.32 -3.50
N LEU A 221 -16.70 11.54 -2.57
CA LEU A 221 -17.51 10.46 -2.02
C LEU A 221 -18.37 9.87 -3.16
N PRO A 222 -18.37 8.54 -3.35
CA PRO A 222 -19.25 7.89 -4.32
C PRO A 222 -20.72 8.25 -4.10
N SER A 223 -21.46 8.50 -5.17
CA SER A 223 -22.89 8.87 -5.07
C SER A 223 -23.81 7.69 -4.73
N ASP A 224 -23.38 6.46 -5.09
CA ASP A 224 -24.12 5.23 -4.82
C ASP A 224 -23.16 4.18 -4.26
N PHE A 225 -23.47 3.69 -3.06
CA PHE A 225 -22.63 2.73 -2.36
C PHE A 225 -22.59 1.37 -3.06
N ASP A 226 -23.72 0.86 -3.53
CA ASP A 226 -23.80 -0.51 -4.05
C ASP A 226 -23.00 -0.65 -5.35
N SER A 227 -23.17 0.28 -6.29
CA SER A 227 -22.41 0.29 -7.54
C SER A 227 -20.91 0.46 -7.31
N TRP A 228 -20.54 1.31 -6.34
CA TRP A 228 -19.16 1.52 -5.96
C TRP A 228 -18.56 0.28 -5.28
N TYR A 229 -19.32 -0.37 -4.37
CA TYR A 229 -18.90 -1.60 -3.69
C TYR A 229 -18.61 -2.74 -4.66
N GLU A 230 -19.46 -2.93 -5.70
CA GLU A 230 -19.20 -3.95 -6.72
C GLU A 230 -17.82 -3.76 -7.36
N SER A 231 -17.48 -2.53 -7.76
CA SER A 231 -16.17 -2.20 -8.33
C SER A 231 -15.04 -2.41 -7.31
N ALA A 232 -15.19 -1.90 -6.09
CA ALA A 232 -14.21 -1.99 -5.01
C ALA A 232 -13.92 -3.46 -4.63
N SER A 233 -14.97 -4.30 -4.55
CA SER A 233 -14.83 -5.72 -4.20
C SER A 233 -14.06 -6.54 -5.24
N GLN A 234 -14.10 -6.12 -6.50
CA GLN A 234 -13.32 -6.75 -7.57
C GLN A 234 -11.86 -6.31 -7.56
N LYS A 235 -11.59 -5.06 -7.22
CA LYS A 235 -10.23 -4.49 -7.19
C LYS A 235 -9.45 -4.86 -5.91
N ASN A 236 -10.14 -5.13 -4.80
CA ASN A 236 -9.49 -5.35 -3.52
C ASN A 236 -8.58 -6.59 -3.54
N PRO A 237 -7.26 -6.45 -3.30
CA PRO A 237 -6.30 -7.55 -3.40
C PRO A 237 -6.51 -8.62 -2.31
N VAL A 238 -7.06 -8.27 -1.15
CA VAL A 238 -7.35 -9.24 -0.08
C VAL A 238 -8.51 -10.16 -0.49
N LEU A 239 -9.58 -9.60 -1.10
CA LEU A 239 -10.68 -10.42 -1.62
C LEU A 239 -10.24 -11.27 -2.81
N GLN A 240 -9.41 -10.72 -3.69
CA GLN A 240 -8.82 -11.50 -4.79
C GLN A 240 -7.97 -12.65 -4.25
N TYR A 241 -7.19 -12.42 -3.17
CA TYR A 241 -6.38 -13.45 -2.52
C TYR A 241 -7.24 -14.62 -2.01
N VAL A 242 -8.28 -14.37 -1.22
CA VAL A 242 -9.13 -15.45 -0.67
C VAL A 242 -9.92 -16.18 -1.76
N ARG A 243 -10.30 -15.50 -2.86
CA ARG A 243 -10.90 -16.15 -4.04
C ARG A 243 -9.91 -17.04 -4.77
N GLN A 244 -8.68 -16.57 -4.91
CA GLN A 244 -7.59 -17.32 -5.55
C GLN A 244 -7.17 -18.53 -4.70
N GLU A 245 -7.18 -18.41 -3.36
CA GLU A 245 -6.91 -19.52 -2.43
C GLU A 245 -7.86 -20.71 -2.68
N VAL A 246 -9.15 -20.46 -2.88
CA VAL A 246 -10.13 -21.49 -3.26
C VAL A 246 -9.76 -22.14 -4.60
N THR A 247 -9.35 -21.32 -5.57
CA THR A 247 -8.97 -21.80 -6.91
C THR A 247 -7.73 -22.71 -6.85
N VAL A 248 -6.71 -22.30 -6.10
CA VAL A 248 -5.48 -23.08 -5.88
C VAL A 248 -5.79 -24.37 -5.12
N GLY A 249 -6.66 -24.31 -4.10
CA GLY A 249 -7.13 -25.48 -3.38
C GLY A 249 -7.82 -26.53 -4.29
N LYS A 250 -8.64 -26.07 -5.25
CA LYS A 250 -9.30 -26.96 -6.24
C LYS A 250 -8.28 -27.59 -7.22
N LYS A 251 -7.24 -26.85 -7.61
CA LYS A 251 -6.12 -27.40 -8.40
C LYS A 251 -5.34 -28.46 -7.60
N GLN A 252 -5.04 -28.18 -6.31
CA GLN A 252 -4.40 -29.13 -5.42
C GLN A 252 -5.21 -30.43 -5.26
N LEU A 253 -6.53 -30.31 -5.08
CA LEU A 253 -7.41 -31.49 -5.03
C LEU A 253 -7.30 -32.34 -6.30
N SER A 254 -7.17 -31.72 -7.46
CA SER A 254 -6.99 -32.45 -8.73
C SER A 254 -5.67 -33.22 -8.75
N ILE A 255 -4.58 -32.63 -8.25
CA ILE A 255 -3.27 -33.29 -8.08
C ILE A 255 -3.38 -34.44 -7.10
N ASP A 256 -4.00 -34.24 -5.93
CA ASP A 256 -4.13 -35.26 -4.90
C ASP A 256 -4.98 -36.48 -5.36
N LYS A 257 -5.92 -36.25 -6.28
CA LYS A 257 -6.63 -37.36 -6.94
C LYS A 257 -5.73 -38.17 -7.85
N THR A 258 -4.80 -37.55 -8.56
CA THR A 258 -3.83 -38.27 -9.43
C THR A 258 -2.74 -38.97 -8.63
N ALA A 259 -2.54 -38.65 -7.36
CA ALA A 259 -1.57 -39.28 -6.50
C ALA A 259 -1.84 -40.78 -6.25
N TRP A 260 -3.01 -41.31 -6.63
CA TRP A 260 -3.32 -42.74 -6.64
C TRP A 260 -2.89 -43.43 -7.94
N VAL A 261 -2.54 -42.71 -8.98
CA VAL A 261 -2.00 -43.27 -10.21
C VAL A 261 -0.57 -43.75 -9.92
N PRO A 262 -0.25 -44.99 -10.29
CA PRO A 262 1.13 -45.52 -10.09
C PRO A 262 2.15 -44.64 -10.82
N GLU A 263 3.27 -44.42 -10.15
CA GLU A 263 4.40 -43.69 -10.67
C GLU A 263 5.26 -44.60 -11.54
N LEU A 264 5.63 -44.16 -12.72
CA LEU A 264 6.44 -44.91 -13.67
C LEU A 264 7.92 -44.54 -13.49
N THR A 265 8.76 -45.56 -13.31
CA THR A 265 10.21 -45.39 -13.29
C THR A 265 10.80 -46.06 -14.52
N VAL A 266 11.63 -45.33 -15.26
CA VAL A 266 12.39 -45.87 -16.40
C VAL A 266 13.88 -45.67 -16.17
N GLY A 267 14.69 -46.65 -16.52
CA GLY A 267 16.13 -46.55 -16.28
C GLY A 267 16.96 -47.50 -17.11
N TYR A 268 18.23 -47.39 -16.90
CA TYR A 268 19.25 -48.27 -17.45
C TYR A 268 20.01 -48.98 -16.31
N MET A 269 20.27 -50.28 -16.45
CA MET A 269 21.09 -50.99 -15.51
C MET A 269 22.21 -51.78 -16.23
N SER A 270 23.33 -51.92 -15.55
CA SER A 270 24.46 -52.75 -15.99
C SER A 270 24.97 -53.54 -14.81
N GLU A 271 25.11 -54.84 -14.99
CA GLU A 271 25.68 -55.78 -14.03
C GLU A 271 26.96 -56.39 -14.62
N ILE A 272 28.06 -56.33 -13.88
CA ILE A 272 29.34 -56.82 -14.30
C ILE A 272 29.80 -57.78 -13.22
N THR A 273 29.90 -59.04 -13.57
CA THR A 273 30.52 -60.10 -12.77
C THR A 273 31.97 -60.42 -13.27
N THR A 274 32.66 -61.30 -12.64
CA THR A 274 34.00 -61.68 -13.06
C THR A 274 34.01 -62.37 -14.44
N SER A 275 32.91 -63.03 -14.82
CA SER A 275 32.80 -63.81 -16.08
C SER A 275 31.92 -63.12 -17.14
N ASP A 276 30.91 -62.33 -16.71
CA ASP A 276 29.83 -61.84 -17.60
C ASP A 276 29.53 -60.40 -17.41
N LYS A 277 28.92 -59.79 -18.47
CA LYS A 277 28.43 -58.40 -18.48
C LYS A 277 27.01 -58.39 -19.00
N PHE A 278 26.10 -57.97 -18.16
CA PHE A 278 24.69 -57.76 -18.52
C PHE A 278 24.38 -56.27 -18.61
N ARG A 279 23.56 -55.88 -19.57
CA ARG A 279 23.07 -54.50 -19.77
C ARG A 279 21.62 -54.55 -20.18
N GLY A 280 20.82 -53.66 -19.64
CA GLY A 280 19.39 -53.64 -19.93
C GLY A 280 18.67 -52.38 -19.55
N VAL A 281 17.42 -52.30 -19.93
CA VAL A 281 16.49 -51.28 -19.53
C VAL A 281 15.71 -51.74 -18.30
N THR A 282 15.57 -50.88 -17.31
CA THR A 282 14.74 -51.12 -16.12
C THR A 282 13.45 -50.32 -16.26
N VAL A 283 12.31 -51.00 -16.07
CA VAL A 283 11.00 -50.35 -15.94
C VAL A 283 10.41 -50.76 -14.60
N GLY A 284 10.08 -49.80 -13.77
CA GLY A 284 9.49 -50.00 -12.46
C GLY A 284 8.17 -49.26 -12.33
N VAL A 285 7.33 -49.70 -11.41
CA VAL A 285 6.06 -49.09 -11.08
C VAL A 285 5.97 -48.99 -9.57
N ASN A 286 5.84 -47.73 -9.06
CA ASN A 286 5.61 -47.50 -7.63
C ASN A 286 4.09 -47.33 -7.39
N ILE A 287 3.49 -48.29 -6.67
CA ILE A 287 2.05 -48.30 -6.40
C ILE A 287 1.79 -47.76 -4.99
N PRO A 288 1.12 -46.61 -4.88
CA PRO A 288 0.84 -45.98 -3.58
C PRO A 288 -0.32 -46.68 -2.87
N LEU A 289 -0.03 -47.65 -1.98
CA LEU A 289 -1.08 -48.42 -1.28
C LEU A 289 -1.70 -47.67 -0.11
N TRP A 290 -0.92 -46.89 0.63
CA TRP A 290 -1.37 -46.16 1.83
C TRP A 290 -0.82 -44.75 1.98
N SER A 291 0.26 -44.39 1.29
CA SER A 291 0.89 -43.05 1.39
C SER A 291 -0.04 -41.87 1.06
N ASN A 292 -1.06 -42.11 0.23
CA ASN A 292 -2.03 -41.14 -0.19
C ASN A 292 -3.40 -41.23 0.54
N ALA A 293 -3.48 -42.12 1.57
CA ALA A 293 -4.68 -42.22 2.38
C ALA A 293 -5.01 -40.87 3.04
N ASN A 294 -6.25 -40.45 2.93
CA ASN A 294 -6.76 -39.16 3.43
C ASN A 294 -6.30 -37.88 2.70
N LYS A 295 -5.32 -37.88 1.78
CA LYS A 295 -4.93 -36.65 1.05
C LYS A 295 -6.12 -35.97 0.37
N VAL A 296 -6.94 -36.73 -0.35
CA VAL A 296 -8.17 -36.21 -1.01
C VAL A 296 -9.18 -35.65 0.00
N LYS A 297 -9.35 -36.33 1.17
CA LYS A 297 -10.23 -35.85 2.23
C LYS A 297 -9.69 -34.55 2.85
N GLN A 298 -8.37 -34.49 3.08
CA GLN A 298 -7.69 -33.30 3.58
C GLN A 298 -7.87 -32.12 2.63
N SER A 299 -7.65 -32.29 1.33
CA SER A 299 -7.82 -31.25 0.33
C SER A 299 -9.25 -30.76 0.23
N ARG A 300 -10.25 -31.66 0.31
CA ARG A 300 -11.65 -31.25 0.39
C ARG A 300 -11.96 -30.41 1.63
N ALA A 301 -11.44 -30.81 2.79
CA ALA A 301 -11.60 -30.05 4.03
C ALA A 301 -10.91 -28.67 3.95
N LYS A 302 -9.72 -28.60 3.35
CA LYS A 302 -9.02 -27.31 3.09
C LYS A 302 -9.81 -26.40 2.17
N ILE A 303 -10.43 -26.94 1.11
CA ILE A 303 -11.29 -26.15 0.21
C ILE A 303 -12.51 -25.62 0.96
N ALA A 304 -13.20 -26.46 1.74
CA ALA A 304 -14.36 -26.02 2.54
C ALA A 304 -13.98 -24.91 3.53
N ALA A 305 -12.81 -25.03 4.18
CA ALA A 305 -12.27 -23.98 5.03
C ALA A 305 -11.95 -22.68 4.25
N ALA A 306 -11.36 -22.79 3.05
CA ALA A 306 -11.07 -21.63 2.20
C ALA A 306 -12.37 -20.96 1.69
N GLU A 307 -13.39 -21.73 1.32
CA GLU A 307 -14.71 -21.20 0.94
C GLU A 307 -15.39 -20.46 2.11
N SER A 308 -15.27 -20.98 3.33
CA SER A 308 -15.79 -20.31 4.53
C SER A 308 -15.01 -19.02 4.83
N ARG A 309 -13.66 -19.03 4.69
CA ARG A 309 -12.85 -17.81 4.85
C ARG A 309 -13.20 -16.76 3.79
N LYS A 310 -13.39 -17.19 2.53
CA LYS A 310 -13.83 -16.30 1.45
C LYS A 310 -15.16 -15.63 1.80
N ALA A 311 -16.17 -16.41 2.19
CA ALA A 311 -17.49 -15.88 2.56
C ALA A 311 -17.41 -14.90 3.74
N ALA A 312 -16.62 -15.24 4.77
CA ALA A 312 -16.40 -14.36 5.91
C ALA A 312 -15.68 -13.05 5.52
N ALA A 313 -14.65 -13.13 4.68
CA ALA A 313 -13.91 -11.97 4.20
C ALA A 313 -14.78 -11.05 3.31
N GLU A 314 -15.60 -11.61 2.42
CA GLU A 314 -16.53 -10.84 1.58
C GLU A 314 -17.59 -10.13 2.45
N GLN A 315 -18.15 -10.82 3.44
CA GLN A 315 -19.10 -10.22 4.38
C GLN A 315 -18.47 -9.11 5.22
N GLN A 316 -17.29 -9.37 5.79
CA GLN A 316 -16.57 -8.39 6.60
C GLN A 316 -16.26 -7.15 5.78
N PHE A 317 -15.72 -7.32 4.59
CA PHE A 317 -15.38 -6.21 3.69
C PHE A 317 -16.60 -5.36 3.32
N TYR A 318 -17.76 -5.98 3.07
CA TYR A 318 -19.00 -5.24 2.80
C TYR A 318 -19.37 -4.32 3.97
N PHE A 319 -19.40 -4.87 5.18
CA PHE A 319 -19.81 -4.08 6.35
C PHE A 319 -18.76 -3.03 6.74
N ASP A 320 -17.47 -3.33 6.61
CA ASP A 320 -16.41 -2.36 6.86
C ASP A 320 -16.52 -1.16 5.91
N LEU A 321 -16.73 -1.43 4.63
CA LEU A 321 -16.92 -0.36 3.64
C LEU A 321 -18.21 0.42 3.84
N LEU A 322 -19.31 -0.25 4.21
CA LEU A 322 -20.58 0.43 4.50
C LEU A 322 -20.43 1.38 5.70
N VAL A 323 -19.73 0.95 6.74
CA VAL A 323 -19.42 1.81 7.90
C VAL A 323 -18.56 3.00 7.49
N GLN A 324 -17.50 2.76 6.68
CA GLN A 324 -16.63 3.84 6.21
C GLN A 324 -17.37 4.82 5.28
N TYR A 325 -18.23 4.34 4.40
CA TYR A 325 -19.05 5.17 3.54
C TYR A 325 -19.97 6.09 4.34
N ASN A 326 -20.73 5.53 5.29
CA ASN A 326 -21.62 6.31 6.14
C ASN A 326 -20.85 7.32 7.00
N ARG A 327 -19.69 6.93 7.51
CA ARG A 327 -18.80 7.82 8.26
C ARG A 327 -18.31 8.97 7.38
N ALA A 328 -17.82 8.67 6.18
CA ALA A 328 -17.35 9.71 5.25
C ALA A 328 -18.48 10.66 4.84
N ALA A 329 -19.70 10.16 4.63
CA ALA A 329 -20.87 10.99 4.32
C ALA A 329 -21.20 11.97 5.46
N SER A 330 -21.26 11.47 6.69
CA SER A 330 -21.54 12.30 7.87
C SER A 330 -20.44 13.33 8.14
N LEU A 331 -19.17 12.94 7.97
CA LEU A 331 -18.03 13.84 8.15
C LEU A 331 -17.99 14.91 7.05
N LYS A 332 -18.38 14.57 5.81
CA LYS A 332 -18.52 15.55 4.73
C LYS A 332 -19.53 16.63 5.08
N GLU A 333 -20.74 16.25 5.44
CA GLU A 333 -21.80 17.18 5.82
C GLU A 333 -21.37 18.07 6.98
N ASN A 334 -20.75 17.49 8.02
CA ASN A 334 -20.25 18.25 9.16
C ASN A 334 -19.14 19.23 8.78
N SER A 335 -18.17 18.83 7.96
CA SER A 335 -17.07 19.70 7.54
C SER A 335 -17.55 20.85 6.68
N GLU A 336 -18.50 20.61 5.75
CA GLU A 336 -19.12 21.63 4.91
C GLU A 336 -19.91 22.64 5.76
N LEU A 337 -20.69 22.17 6.74
CA LEU A 337 -21.44 23.02 7.67
C LEU A 337 -20.50 23.90 8.49
N MET A 338 -19.45 23.34 9.08
CA MET A 338 -18.49 24.08 9.90
C MET A 338 -17.75 25.13 9.07
N ARG A 339 -17.31 24.78 7.85
CA ARG A 339 -16.65 25.73 6.95
C ARG A 339 -17.57 26.87 6.54
N ALA A 340 -18.83 26.59 6.20
CA ALA A 340 -19.81 27.60 5.87
C ALA A 340 -20.03 28.56 7.05
N SER A 341 -20.27 28.02 8.25
CA SER A 341 -20.44 28.79 9.47
C SER A 341 -19.24 29.70 9.78
N LEU A 342 -18.03 29.15 9.70
CA LEU A 342 -16.80 29.92 9.96
C LEU A 342 -16.61 31.05 8.95
N SER A 343 -16.91 30.80 7.66
CA SER A 343 -16.77 31.83 6.61
C SER A 343 -17.78 32.99 6.75
N GLU A 344 -19.00 32.71 7.24
CA GLU A 344 -20.01 33.72 7.50
C GLU A 344 -19.70 34.56 8.73
N THR A 345 -18.98 34.03 9.70
CA THR A 345 -18.70 34.65 11.00
C THR A 345 -17.29 35.23 11.14
N ASP A 346 -16.49 35.24 10.05
CA ASP A 346 -15.12 35.76 10.11
C ASP A 346 -15.08 37.25 10.37
N SER A 347 -14.83 37.62 11.62
CA SER A 347 -14.76 38.98 12.13
C SER A 347 -13.36 39.43 12.52
N ARG A 348 -12.29 38.67 12.21
CA ARG A 348 -10.91 38.90 12.69
C ARG A 348 -10.40 40.32 12.45
N ASP A 349 -10.56 40.87 11.26
CA ASP A 349 -10.09 42.20 10.91
C ASP A 349 -10.92 43.29 11.62
N TYR A 350 -12.21 43.04 11.80
CA TYR A 350 -13.10 43.92 12.51
C TYR A 350 -12.76 43.98 14.00
N LEU A 351 -12.52 42.84 14.65
CA LEU A 351 -12.14 42.75 16.06
C LEU A 351 -10.87 43.56 16.37
N LEU A 352 -9.82 43.38 15.55
CA LEU A 352 -8.58 44.13 15.71
C LEU A 352 -8.78 45.64 15.57
N THR A 353 -9.60 46.07 14.61
CA THR A 353 -9.93 47.47 14.37
C THR A 353 -10.75 48.07 15.52
N ALA A 354 -11.79 47.36 15.95
CA ALA A 354 -12.65 47.79 17.07
C ALA A 354 -11.86 47.95 18.38
N GLN A 355 -10.97 46.99 18.66
CA GLN A 355 -10.09 47.08 19.81
C GLN A 355 -9.12 48.27 19.73
N SER A 356 -8.55 48.53 18.56
CA SER A 356 -7.61 49.63 18.37
C SER A 356 -8.27 51.02 18.59
N ARG A 357 -9.57 51.12 18.27
CA ARG A 357 -10.40 52.31 18.50
C ARG A 357 -10.95 52.39 19.91
N GLY A 358 -10.82 51.32 20.72
CA GLY A 358 -11.40 51.28 22.06
C GLY A 358 -12.90 51.01 22.09
N GLU A 359 -13.48 50.51 21.00
CA GLU A 359 -14.92 50.17 20.88
C GLU A 359 -15.24 48.87 21.65
N ILE A 360 -14.25 47.97 21.80
CA ILE A 360 -14.31 46.77 22.63
C ILE A 360 -13.14 46.73 23.63
N SER A 361 -13.38 46.09 24.76
CA SER A 361 -12.34 45.90 25.79
C SER A 361 -11.32 44.85 25.36
N MET A 362 -10.17 44.84 26.02
CA MET A 362 -9.13 43.81 25.83
C MET A 362 -9.64 42.39 26.12
N ILE A 363 -10.51 42.23 27.11
CA ILE A 363 -11.08 40.92 27.46
C ILE A 363 -12.02 40.43 26.39
N GLU A 364 -12.93 41.30 25.91
CA GLU A 364 -13.84 40.98 24.81
C GLU A 364 -13.06 40.59 23.56
N TYR A 365 -12.03 41.38 23.19
CA TYR A 365 -11.17 41.02 22.05
C TYR A 365 -10.55 39.64 22.19
N LEU A 366 -9.98 39.29 23.36
CA LEU A 366 -9.35 38.00 23.57
C LEU A 366 -10.36 36.86 23.52
N VAL A 367 -11.53 37.02 24.15
CA VAL A 367 -12.58 35.98 24.15
C VAL A 367 -13.07 35.68 22.73
N GLU A 368 -13.40 36.74 21.96
CA GLU A 368 -13.88 36.60 20.59
C GLU A 368 -12.78 35.97 19.66
N THR A 369 -11.54 36.40 19.84
CA THR A 369 -10.42 35.87 19.06
C THR A 369 -10.15 34.40 19.40
N ASP A 370 -10.14 34.05 20.67
CA ASP A 370 -9.94 32.66 21.09
C ASP A 370 -11.06 31.75 20.59
N GLN A 371 -12.32 32.18 20.65
CA GLN A 371 -13.49 31.46 20.10
C GLN A 371 -13.35 31.24 18.58
N TYR A 372 -12.92 32.27 17.84
CA TYR A 372 -12.71 32.13 16.42
C TYR A 372 -11.63 31.08 16.08
N TYR A 373 -10.46 31.15 16.73
CA TYR A 373 -9.37 30.20 16.47
C TYR A 373 -9.69 28.77 16.93
N GLU A 374 -10.49 28.61 17.98
CA GLU A 374 -11.03 27.33 18.39
C GLU A 374 -11.99 26.75 17.30
N ALA A 375 -12.92 27.56 16.80
CA ALA A 375 -13.82 27.16 15.74
C ALA A 375 -13.08 26.85 14.43
N LEU A 376 -12.02 27.61 14.10
CA LEU A 376 -11.14 27.35 12.95
C LEU A 376 -10.42 26.00 13.08
N GLU A 377 -9.82 25.72 14.23
CA GLU A 377 -9.15 24.44 14.48
C GLU A 377 -10.11 23.26 14.39
N GLN A 378 -11.33 23.39 14.95
CA GLN A 378 -12.38 22.38 14.84
C GLN A 378 -12.80 22.17 13.37
N THR A 379 -12.92 23.24 12.58
CA THR A 379 -13.26 23.16 11.15
C THR A 379 -12.17 22.43 10.36
N LEU A 380 -10.91 22.82 10.53
CA LEU A 380 -9.77 22.15 9.88
C LEU A 380 -9.66 20.67 10.30
N SER A 381 -9.92 20.37 11.57
CA SER A 381 -9.95 18.99 12.09
C SER A 381 -11.08 18.17 11.44
N ALA A 382 -12.28 18.74 11.30
CA ALA A 382 -13.40 18.07 10.65
C ALA A 382 -13.12 17.77 9.17
N GLU A 383 -12.46 18.69 8.46
CA GLU A 383 -12.01 18.47 7.09
C GLU A 383 -10.95 17.35 7.00
N ARG A 384 -9.96 17.37 7.87
CA ARG A 384 -8.98 16.28 7.98
C ARG A 384 -9.67 14.94 8.18
N ASP A 385 -10.59 14.85 9.12
CA ASP A 385 -11.29 13.61 9.47
C ASP A 385 -12.14 13.09 8.29
N TYR A 386 -12.77 14.01 7.52
CA TYR A 386 -13.43 13.65 6.27
C TYR A 386 -12.46 13.05 5.25
N HIS A 387 -11.33 13.72 5.00
CA HIS A 387 -10.33 13.24 4.04
C HIS A 387 -9.66 11.93 4.49
N GLN A 388 -9.47 11.72 5.81
CA GLN A 388 -9.00 10.46 6.36
C GLN A 388 -10.00 9.32 6.11
N ALA A 389 -11.30 9.56 6.37
CA ALA A 389 -12.35 8.56 6.10
C ALA A 389 -12.48 8.26 4.60
N LEU A 390 -12.37 9.28 3.75
CA LEU A 390 -12.40 9.14 2.30
C LEU A 390 -11.19 8.37 1.76
N ALA A 391 -10.00 8.60 2.32
CA ALA A 391 -8.80 7.84 1.96
C ALA A 391 -8.92 6.36 2.32
N GLN A 392 -9.51 6.04 3.48
CA GLN A 392 -9.79 4.65 3.87
C GLN A 392 -10.82 4.00 2.96
N LEU A 393 -11.90 4.71 2.61
CA LEU A 393 -12.93 4.23 1.71
C LEU A 393 -12.34 3.92 0.33
N ASN A 394 -11.59 4.84 -0.25
CA ASN A 394 -11.01 4.73 -1.59
C ASN A 394 -9.64 4.03 -1.60
N ALA A 395 -9.25 3.35 -0.52
CA ALA A 395 -7.95 2.68 -0.43
C ALA A 395 -7.69 1.70 -1.58
N VAL A 396 -8.74 1.04 -2.08
CA VAL A 396 -8.66 0.08 -3.19
C VAL A 396 -8.22 0.69 -4.54
N GLU A 397 -8.16 2.01 -4.63
CA GLU A 397 -7.75 2.74 -5.83
C GLU A 397 -6.28 3.19 -5.80
N LEU A 398 -5.61 2.97 -4.66
CA LEU A 398 -4.18 3.21 -4.48
C LEU A 398 -3.37 2.05 -5.12
#